data_4c8eb0e7ec86b5aa2904e8cc332faebd
#
_entry.id   4c8eb0e7ec86b5aa2904e8cc332faebd
#
_cell.length_a   1.000
_cell.length_b   1.000
_cell.length_c   1.000
_cell.angle_alpha   90.00
_cell.angle_beta   90.00
_cell.angle_gamma   90.00
#
_symmetry.space_group_name_H-M   'P 1'
#
loop_
_entity.id
_entity.type
_entity.pdbx_description
1 polymer ?
#
loop_
_entity_poly.entity_id
_entity_poly.type
_entity_poly.pdbx_seq_one_letter_code
_entity_poly.pdbx_strand_id
1 'polypeptide(L)'
;MHFVKLIPITAITAAMGLVACGDSGSNAGIESCKVTSENPLTLETVQQGVPVKIIIDLIKGKVNQTMIADQEISEQSCREYSKNSDYEDVYCMGNKLITTSKESYTQSDFSKIKQQYISECNDTN
;
A
#
# COMPACT_ATOMS: atom_id res chain seq x y z
N MET A 1 11.72 -13.78 -8.27
CA MET A 1 10.40 -13.34 -7.82
C MET A 1 10.48 -12.00 -7.11
N HIS A 2 9.75 -11.04 -7.58
CA HIS A 2 9.89 -9.67 -7.08
C HIS A 2 8.59 -9.10 -6.53
N PHE A 3 7.80 -9.93 -5.90
CA PHE A 3 6.58 -9.41 -5.30
C PHE A 3 6.87 -8.36 -4.22
N VAL A 4 8.08 -8.36 -3.69
CA VAL A 4 8.48 -7.32 -2.74
C VAL A 4 8.53 -5.95 -3.39
N LYS A 5 8.42 -5.90 -4.72
CA LYS A 5 8.37 -4.63 -5.43
C LYS A 5 7.02 -3.95 -5.27
N LEU A 6 6.03 -4.65 -4.78
CA LEU A 6 4.76 -4.01 -4.52
C LEU A 6 4.94 -2.99 -3.41
N ILE A 7 3.99 -2.08 -3.32
CA ILE A 7 4.08 -1.01 -2.32
C ILE A 7 4.17 -1.65 -0.94
N PRO A 8 5.28 -1.48 -0.23
CA PRO A 8 5.30 -1.88 1.16
C PRO A 8 4.42 -0.94 1.96
N ILE A 9 3.97 -1.39 3.11
CA ILE A 9 3.11 -0.57 3.95
C ILE A 9 3.79 0.77 4.25
N THR A 10 5.10 0.75 4.44
CA THR A 10 5.83 1.97 4.76
C THR A 10 5.80 3.02 3.66
N ALA A 11 5.60 2.61 2.40
CA ALA A 11 5.57 3.56 1.30
C ALA A 11 4.36 4.47 1.37
N ILE A 12 3.33 4.07 2.10
CA ILE A 12 2.13 4.86 2.21
C ILE A 12 2.38 6.15 2.98
N THR A 13 3.32 6.11 3.91
CA THR A 13 3.70 7.30 4.66
C THR A 13 4.17 8.40 3.72
N ALA A 14 4.97 8.03 2.71
CA ALA A 14 5.43 9.01 1.74
C ALA A 14 4.28 9.55 0.91
N ALA A 15 3.30 8.69 0.59
CA ALA A 15 2.16 9.11 -0.20
C ALA A 15 1.34 10.17 0.51
N MET A 16 1.36 10.16 1.82
CA MET A 16 0.62 11.14 2.61
C MET A 16 1.36 12.45 2.76
N GLY A 17 2.53 12.56 2.19
CA GLY A 17 3.34 13.76 2.31
C GLY A 17 3.97 13.92 3.68
N LEU A 18 3.90 12.91 4.49
CA LEU A 18 4.47 12.95 5.83
C LEU A 18 5.91 12.47 5.75
N VAL A 19 6.81 13.28 6.20
CA VAL A 19 8.21 12.99 6.04
C VAL A 19 8.72 12.15 7.19
N ALA A 20 9.14 10.94 6.87
CA ALA A 20 9.82 10.09 7.83
C ALA A 20 11.31 10.23 7.59
N CYS A 21 11.82 11.39 7.82
CA CYS A 21 13.19 11.73 7.48
C CYS A 21 14.18 10.66 7.91
N GLY A 22 14.87 10.11 6.91
CA GLY A 22 15.95 9.21 7.18
C GLY A 22 15.58 7.88 7.81
N ASP A 23 14.32 7.68 8.05
CA ASP A 23 13.91 6.43 8.66
C ASP A 23 13.73 5.39 7.58
N SER A 24 14.45 4.30 7.70
CA SER A 24 14.40 3.24 6.71
C SER A 24 13.82 1.96 7.27
N GLY A 25 13.34 1.98 8.49
CA GLY A 25 12.79 0.77 9.09
C GLY A 25 11.47 0.38 8.46
N SER A 26 11.18 -0.92 8.47
CA SER A 26 9.88 -1.41 8.08
C SER A 26 8.83 -0.78 9.00
N ASN A 27 7.67 -0.50 8.44
CA ASN A 27 6.55 0.03 9.21
C ASN A 27 6.83 1.42 9.78
N ALA A 28 7.80 2.13 9.22
CA ALA A 28 8.09 3.49 9.66
C ALA A 28 6.85 4.36 9.46
N GLY A 29 6.44 5.07 10.51
CA GLY A 29 5.30 5.95 10.43
C GLY A 29 3.95 5.29 10.62
N ILE A 30 3.90 3.97 10.69
CA ILE A 30 2.65 3.25 10.94
C ILE A 30 2.54 2.97 12.43
N GLU A 31 1.50 3.50 13.04
CA GLU A 31 1.29 3.37 14.48
C GLU A 31 0.50 2.14 14.84
N SER A 32 -0.40 1.71 13.98
CA SER A 32 -1.18 0.51 14.21
C SER A 32 -1.64 -0.07 12.89
N CYS A 33 -1.91 -1.37 12.91
CA CYS A 33 -2.39 -2.06 11.72
C CYS A 33 -3.28 -3.22 12.14
N LYS A 34 -4.39 -3.38 11.43
CA LYS A 34 -5.34 -4.44 11.71
C LYS A 34 -5.83 -5.03 10.40
N VAL A 35 -5.78 -6.36 10.29
CA VAL A 35 -6.36 -7.06 9.14
C VAL A 35 -7.84 -7.22 9.40
N THR A 36 -8.68 -6.63 8.57
CA THR A 36 -10.13 -6.70 8.74
C THR A 36 -10.79 -7.64 7.75
N SER A 37 -10.08 -8.03 6.70
CA SER A 37 -10.58 -8.99 5.72
C SER A 37 -9.40 -9.62 5.01
N GLU A 38 -9.53 -10.87 4.59
CA GLU A 38 -8.48 -11.52 3.82
C GLU A 38 -8.83 -11.65 2.34
N ASN A 39 -10.11 -11.50 1.98
CA ASN A 39 -10.54 -11.60 0.59
C ASN A 39 -11.63 -10.58 0.30
N PRO A 40 -11.29 -9.43 -0.26
CA PRO A 40 -9.93 -8.96 -0.54
C PRO A 40 -9.18 -8.63 0.73
N LEU A 41 -7.87 -8.69 0.66
CA LEU A 41 -7.06 -8.34 1.82
C LEU A 41 -7.30 -6.88 2.16
N THR A 42 -7.76 -6.62 3.37
CA THR A 42 -8.07 -5.27 3.81
C THR A 42 -7.35 -5.01 5.12
N LEU A 43 -6.57 -3.94 5.13
CA LEU A 43 -5.83 -3.52 6.31
C LEU A 43 -6.34 -2.15 6.74
N GLU A 44 -6.53 -1.98 8.03
CA GLU A 44 -6.84 -0.66 8.58
C GLU A 44 -5.66 -0.21 9.39
N THR A 45 -5.06 0.90 9.00
CA THR A 45 -3.85 1.40 9.61
C THR A 45 -4.04 2.81 10.11
N VAL A 46 -3.17 3.21 11.04
CA VAL A 46 -3.06 4.62 11.43
C VAL A 46 -1.61 5.01 11.17
N GLN A 47 -1.43 6.03 10.36
CA GLN A 47 -0.10 6.48 9.95
C GLN A 47 0.07 7.93 10.32
N GLN A 48 0.90 8.18 11.32
CA GLN A 48 1.14 9.52 11.85
C GLN A 48 -0.17 10.24 12.16
N GLY A 49 -1.06 9.50 12.83
CA GLY A 49 -2.34 10.03 13.26
C GLY A 49 -3.43 10.01 12.21
N VAL A 50 -3.14 9.57 10.99
CA VAL A 50 -4.11 9.56 9.91
C VAL A 50 -4.58 8.13 9.66
N PRO A 51 -5.88 7.85 9.77
CA PRO A 51 -6.40 6.53 9.43
C PRO A 51 -6.30 6.30 7.92
N VAL A 52 -5.77 5.15 7.52
CA VAL A 52 -5.64 4.78 6.11
C VAL A 52 -6.10 3.33 5.96
N LYS A 53 -7.04 3.11 5.07
CA LYS A 53 -7.49 1.77 4.73
C LYS A 53 -6.80 1.32 3.45
N ILE A 54 -6.28 0.12 3.46
CA ILE A 54 -5.56 -0.43 2.31
C ILE A 54 -6.28 -1.71 1.87
N ILE A 55 -6.66 -1.76 0.60
CA ILE A 55 -7.33 -2.92 0.03
C ILE A 55 -6.46 -3.46 -1.09
N ILE A 56 -6.10 -4.73 -1.00
CA ILE A 56 -5.19 -5.35 -1.96
C ILE A 56 -5.88 -6.56 -2.57
N ASP A 57 -5.96 -6.60 -3.89
CA ASP A 57 -6.66 -7.67 -4.59
C ASP A 57 -5.93 -8.02 -5.88
N LEU A 58 -6.18 -9.22 -6.37
CA LEU A 58 -5.63 -9.67 -7.64
C LEU A 58 -6.74 -9.62 -8.67
N ILE A 59 -6.58 -8.76 -9.67
CA ILE A 59 -7.59 -8.56 -10.71
C ILE A 59 -6.95 -8.78 -12.06
N LYS A 60 -7.41 -9.80 -12.78
CA LYS A 60 -6.90 -10.15 -14.11
C LYS A 60 -5.38 -10.33 -14.10
N GLY A 61 -4.88 -10.95 -13.05
CA GLY A 61 -3.45 -11.22 -12.95
C GLY A 61 -2.61 -10.06 -12.46
N LYS A 62 -3.21 -8.92 -12.19
CA LYS A 62 -2.49 -7.75 -11.70
C LYS A 62 -2.88 -7.47 -10.26
N VAL A 63 -1.92 -7.00 -9.49
CA VAL A 63 -2.19 -6.63 -8.11
C VAL A 63 -2.68 -5.19 -8.07
N ASN A 64 -3.91 -5.03 -7.58
CA ASN A 64 -4.51 -3.72 -7.39
C ASN A 64 -4.45 -3.37 -5.93
N GLN A 65 -3.95 -2.18 -5.63
CA GLN A 65 -3.88 -1.70 -4.27
C GLN A 65 -4.62 -0.37 -4.18
N THR A 66 -5.64 -0.34 -3.33
CA THR A 66 -6.43 0.86 -3.11
C THR A 66 -6.12 1.38 -1.73
N MET A 67 -5.75 2.64 -1.65
CA MET A 67 -5.49 3.30 -0.38
C MET A 67 -6.50 4.42 -0.20
N ILE A 68 -7.20 4.40 0.93
CA ILE A 68 -8.20 5.42 1.24
C ILE A 68 -7.79 6.06 2.55
N ALA A 69 -7.42 7.33 2.47
CA ALA A 69 -6.96 8.06 3.64
C ALA A 69 -8.07 8.91 4.23
N ASP A 70 -7.93 9.27 5.50
CA ASP A 70 -8.89 10.17 6.15
C ASP A 70 -8.46 11.63 5.95
N GLN A 71 -7.84 11.90 4.82
CA GLN A 71 -7.48 13.25 4.39
C GLN A 71 -7.12 13.18 2.92
N GLU A 72 -7.10 14.33 2.27
CA GLU A 72 -6.80 14.40 0.85
C GLU A 72 -5.34 14.07 0.58
N ILE A 73 -5.08 13.29 -0.47
CA ILE A 73 -3.74 12.92 -0.88
C ILE A 73 -3.19 14.05 -1.75
N SER A 74 -1.97 14.50 -1.45
CA SER A 74 -1.39 15.64 -2.14
C SER A 74 -1.07 15.31 -3.60
N GLU A 75 -1.08 16.34 -4.44
CA GLU A 75 -0.69 16.20 -5.84
C GLU A 75 0.73 15.68 -5.97
N GLN A 76 1.60 16.13 -5.10
CA GLN A 76 2.99 15.70 -5.16
C GLN A 76 3.11 14.21 -4.92
N SER A 77 2.39 13.70 -3.93
CA SER A 77 2.39 12.25 -3.66
C SER A 77 1.84 11.48 -4.85
N CYS A 78 0.78 11.98 -5.44
CA CYS A 78 0.19 11.34 -6.62
C CYS A 78 1.21 11.28 -7.75
N ARG A 79 1.93 12.34 -7.98
CA ARG A 79 2.93 12.39 -9.04
C ARG A 79 4.07 11.41 -8.77
N GLU A 80 4.48 11.30 -7.51
CA GLU A 80 5.57 10.39 -7.18
C GLU A 80 5.18 8.94 -7.42
N TYR A 81 3.97 8.57 -7.08
CA TYR A 81 3.50 7.23 -7.38
C TYR A 81 3.40 6.99 -8.88
N SER A 82 2.97 8.00 -9.63
CA SER A 82 2.85 7.86 -11.08
C SER A 82 4.19 7.63 -11.76
N LYS A 83 5.28 8.08 -11.14
CA LYS A 83 6.61 7.90 -11.71
C LYS A 83 7.21 6.54 -11.39
N ASN A 84 6.58 5.77 -10.52
CA ASN A 84 7.13 4.49 -10.10
C ASN A 84 6.95 3.47 -11.22
N SER A 85 8.06 2.89 -11.67
CA SER A 85 8.05 1.95 -12.79
C SER A 85 7.43 0.59 -12.43
N ASP A 86 7.17 0.36 -11.15
CA ASP A 86 6.54 -0.89 -10.73
C ASP A 86 5.05 -0.92 -11.01
N TYR A 87 4.46 0.22 -11.36
CA TYR A 87 3.04 0.32 -11.64
C TYR A 87 2.80 0.63 -13.10
N GLU A 88 1.83 -0.06 -13.69
CA GLU A 88 1.42 0.29 -15.05
C GLU A 88 0.34 1.37 -15.03
N ASP A 89 -0.35 1.54 -13.91
CA ASP A 89 -1.42 2.52 -13.80
C ASP A 89 -1.50 3.04 -12.38
N VAL A 90 -1.71 4.35 -12.25
CA VAL A 90 -1.89 4.99 -10.96
C VAL A 90 -3.05 5.96 -11.09
N TYR A 91 -4.08 5.76 -10.28
CA TYR A 91 -5.24 6.64 -10.26
C TYR A 91 -5.30 7.32 -8.91
N CYS A 92 -5.41 8.64 -8.91
CA CYS A 92 -5.40 9.41 -7.68
C CYS A 92 -6.48 10.47 -7.75
N MET A 93 -7.39 10.44 -6.77
CA MET A 93 -8.45 11.44 -6.72
C MET A 93 -8.86 11.63 -5.26
N GLY A 94 -8.76 12.88 -4.78
CA GLY A 94 -9.17 13.21 -3.44
C GLY A 94 -8.38 12.43 -2.40
N ASN A 95 -9.06 11.59 -1.66
CA ASN A 95 -8.43 10.80 -0.60
C ASN A 95 -8.15 9.35 -1.02
N LYS A 96 -8.24 9.06 -2.31
CA LYS A 96 -8.10 7.69 -2.81
C LYS A 96 -6.94 7.57 -3.79
N LEU A 97 -6.15 6.53 -3.64
CA LEU A 97 -5.06 6.24 -4.55
C LEU A 97 -5.14 4.76 -4.93
N ILE A 98 -5.20 4.48 -6.23
CA ILE A 98 -5.28 3.11 -6.72
C ILE A 98 -4.08 2.85 -7.62
N THR A 99 -3.34 1.79 -7.34
CA THR A 99 -2.21 1.39 -8.18
C THR A 99 -2.48 0.02 -8.77
N THR A 100 -1.96 -0.19 -9.98
CA THR A 100 -2.04 -1.48 -10.66
C THR A 100 -0.61 -1.90 -10.96
N SER A 101 -0.25 -3.12 -10.59
CA SER A 101 1.10 -3.60 -10.81
C SER A 101 1.40 -3.74 -12.29
N LYS A 102 2.66 -3.50 -12.66
CA LYS A 102 3.09 -3.71 -14.03
C LYS A 102 3.26 -5.18 -14.31
N GLU A 103 3.77 -5.92 -13.35
CA GLU A 103 3.97 -7.35 -13.50
C GLU A 103 2.69 -8.12 -13.24
N SER A 104 2.59 -9.28 -13.87
CA SER A 104 1.46 -10.18 -13.66
C SER A 104 1.85 -11.22 -12.60
N TYR A 105 0.87 -11.64 -11.86
CA TYR A 105 1.08 -12.58 -10.75
C TYR A 105 0.08 -13.72 -10.85
N THR A 106 0.51 -14.92 -10.45
CA THR A 106 -0.40 -16.05 -10.31
C THR A 106 -1.11 -15.94 -8.96
N GLN A 107 -2.16 -16.72 -8.81
CA GLN A 107 -2.87 -16.79 -7.55
C GLN A 107 -1.93 -17.24 -6.42
N SER A 108 -1.03 -18.18 -6.74
CA SER A 108 -0.07 -18.67 -5.76
C SER A 108 0.89 -17.56 -5.31
N ASP A 109 1.38 -16.78 -6.27
CA ASP A 109 2.26 -15.66 -5.95
C ASP A 109 1.52 -14.62 -5.11
N PHE A 110 0.27 -14.36 -5.46
CA PHE A 110 -0.51 -13.38 -4.72
C PHE A 110 -0.76 -13.84 -3.28
N SER A 111 -0.93 -15.13 -3.07
CA SER A 111 -1.10 -15.64 -1.72
C SER A 111 0.13 -15.34 -0.86
N LYS A 112 1.32 -15.44 -1.44
CA LYS A 112 2.54 -15.12 -0.71
C LYS A 112 2.61 -13.65 -0.38
N ILE A 113 2.21 -12.81 -1.34
CA ILE A 113 2.17 -11.36 -1.12
C ILE A 113 1.22 -11.02 0.03
N LYS A 114 0.05 -11.65 0.04
CA LYS A 114 -0.90 -11.41 1.12
C LYS A 114 -0.33 -11.79 2.47
N GLN A 115 0.35 -12.94 2.54
CA GLN A 115 0.94 -13.37 3.80
C GLN A 115 2.03 -12.40 4.26
N GLN A 116 2.77 -11.84 3.33
CA GLN A 116 3.78 -10.86 3.67
C GLN A 116 3.16 -9.61 4.28
N TYR A 117 2.09 -9.10 3.66
CA TYR A 117 1.41 -7.94 4.20
C TYR A 117 0.78 -8.22 5.56
N ILE A 118 0.19 -9.39 5.72
CA ILE A 118 -0.41 -9.76 7.00
C ILE A 118 0.65 -9.83 8.09
N SER A 119 1.80 -10.42 7.77
CA SER A 119 2.89 -10.52 8.71
C SER A 119 3.40 -9.13 9.12
N GLU A 120 3.59 -8.24 8.15
CA GLU A 120 4.04 -6.90 8.46
C GLU A 120 3.02 -6.14 9.29
N CYS A 121 1.75 -6.36 9.00
CA CYS A 121 0.68 -5.73 9.76
C CYS A 121 0.71 -6.20 11.22
N ASN A 122 0.86 -7.50 11.43
CA ASN A 122 0.90 -8.05 12.77
C ASN A 122 2.12 -7.58 13.55
N ASP A 123 3.25 -7.39 12.86
CA ASP A 123 4.47 -6.94 13.50
C ASP A 123 4.42 -5.47 13.91
N THR A 124 3.50 -4.71 13.33
CA THR A 124 3.37 -3.29 13.63
C THR A 124 2.83 -3.04 15.03
N ASN A 125 2.02 -3.95 15.52
CA ASN A 125 1.38 -3.78 16.85
C ASN A 125 2.26 -4.34 18.01
#